data_e9643723541fa195a95a2be375209de8
#
_entry.id   e9643723541fa195a95a2be375209de8
#
_cell.length_a   1.000
_cell.length_b   1.000
_cell.length_c   1.000
_cell.angle_alpha   90.00
_cell.angle_beta   90.00
_cell.angle_gamma   90.00
#
_symmetry.space_group_name_H-M   'P 1'
#
loop_
_entity.id
_entity.type
_entity.pdbx_description
1 polymer ?
#
loop_
_entity_poly.entity_id
_entity_poly.type
_entity_poly.pdbx_seq_one_letter_code
_entity_poly.pdbx_strand_id
1 'polypeptide(L)'
;VHHVGSTPNESQKPGKVAVFAKRAARSLSRRLRQFGEVEPDGFDLENVPSADIALYFADQSTKLYQLTQWLPVFENHADLRTIVVVRNLETYNELKSKTTLQVLLVPRYEILMALYDRADFHAVVYVNNGWTNFQSLSFQQAVHIHVNHGESDKICMVSNQAKAYDKVFVAGQAAIDRHAAAIAWFDLSHLVRVGRPQLDLTVANPLEPTDLTTITYAPTWEGEDDANNYTSVDLYGPQIVSEVLETPNVRLVYKPHPRVI
;
A
#
# COMPACT_ATOMS: atom_id res chain seq x y z
N VAL A 1 -63.17 -17.03 -31.68
CA VAL A 1 -62.11 -16.01 -31.89
C VAL A 1 -61.17 -16.13 -30.71
N HIS A 2 -60.05 -16.84 -30.88
CA HIS A 2 -59.03 -17.02 -29.86
C HIS A 2 -57.95 -15.93 -30.01
N HIS A 3 -57.71 -15.17 -28.93
CA HIS A 3 -56.53 -14.31 -28.79
C HIS A 3 -55.43 -15.13 -28.10
N VAL A 4 -54.31 -15.30 -28.79
CA VAL A 4 -53.07 -15.87 -28.27
C VAL A 4 -52.23 -14.68 -27.69
N GLY A 5 -52.02 -14.70 -26.39
CA GLY A 5 -51.14 -13.76 -25.72
C GLY A 5 -49.68 -14.19 -25.89
N SER A 6 -48.84 -13.29 -26.35
CA SER A 6 -47.41 -13.46 -26.45
C SER A 6 -46.75 -13.23 -25.08
N THR A 7 -46.00 -14.23 -24.60
CA THR A 7 -45.14 -14.14 -23.40
C THR A 7 -43.90 -13.27 -23.67
N PRO A 8 -43.40 -12.50 -22.68
CA PRO A 8 -42.18 -11.73 -22.84
C PRO A 8 -40.94 -12.62 -22.78
N ASN A 9 -40.02 -12.33 -23.65
CA ASN A 9 -38.71 -12.92 -23.84
C ASN A 9 -37.87 -12.83 -22.55
N GLU A 10 -37.57 -13.96 -21.91
CA GLU A 10 -36.62 -14.05 -20.80
C GLU A 10 -35.22 -13.75 -21.33
N SER A 11 -34.62 -12.63 -20.88
CA SER A 11 -33.23 -12.30 -21.10
C SER A 11 -32.34 -13.35 -20.44
N GLN A 12 -31.74 -14.23 -21.22
CA GLN A 12 -30.77 -15.23 -20.76
C GLN A 12 -29.58 -14.54 -20.07
N LYS A 13 -29.47 -14.75 -18.78
CA LYS A 13 -28.25 -14.37 -18.03
C LYS A 13 -27.06 -15.14 -18.61
N PRO A 14 -25.93 -14.48 -18.87
CA PRO A 14 -24.76 -15.16 -19.42
C PRO A 14 -24.28 -16.25 -18.46
N GLY A 15 -24.11 -17.47 -19.00
CA GLY A 15 -23.72 -18.64 -18.21
C GLY A 15 -22.38 -18.42 -17.48
N LYS A 16 -22.21 -19.08 -16.33
CA LYS A 16 -21.00 -18.98 -15.48
C LYS A 16 -19.69 -19.14 -16.26
N VAL A 17 -19.67 -19.94 -17.33
CA VAL A 17 -18.51 -20.12 -18.22
C VAL A 17 -18.19 -18.86 -19.02
N ALA A 18 -19.20 -18.13 -19.50
CA ALA A 18 -18.99 -16.87 -20.24
C ALA A 18 -18.48 -15.74 -19.34
N VAL A 19 -18.90 -15.73 -18.08
CA VAL A 19 -18.40 -14.79 -17.07
C VAL A 19 -16.93 -15.10 -16.71
N PHE A 20 -16.60 -16.38 -16.58
CA PHE A 20 -15.22 -16.82 -16.29
C PHE A 20 -14.28 -16.53 -17.47
N ALA A 21 -14.72 -16.80 -18.70
CA ALA A 21 -13.96 -16.49 -19.91
C ALA A 21 -13.73 -14.97 -20.09
N LYS A 22 -14.75 -14.13 -19.81
CA LYS A 22 -14.59 -12.67 -19.82
C LYS A 22 -13.64 -12.17 -18.72
N ARG A 23 -13.67 -12.79 -17.54
CA ARG A 23 -12.74 -12.46 -16.45
C ARG A 23 -11.30 -12.86 -16.77
N ALA A 24 -11.12 -14.07 -17.33
CA ALA A 24 -9.81 -14.55 -17.79
C ALA A 24 -9.26 -13.70 -18.95
N ALA A 25 -10.09 -13.35 -19.94
CA ALA A 25 -9.71 -12.47 -21.04
C ALA A 25 -9.34 -11.06 -20.56
N ARG A 26 -10.07 -10.49 -19.60
CA ARG A 26 -9.73 -9.19 -18.98
C ARG A 26 -8.45 -9.26 -18.15
N SER A 27 -8.21 -10.37 -17.46
CA SER A 27 -6.95 -10.60 -16.72
C SER A 27 -5.78 -10.75 -17.68
N LEU A 28 -5.96 -11.49 -18.79
CA LEU A 28 -4.94 -11.69 -19.81
C LEU A 28 -4.66 -10.37 -20.57
N SER A 29 -5.70 -9.63 -20.94
CA SER A 29 -5.53 -8.33 -21.60
C SER A 29 -4.92 -7.28 -20.69
N ARG A 30 -5.19 -7.30 -19.38
CA ARG A 30 -4.46 -6.48 -18.41
C ARG A 30 -2.99 -6.88 -18.33
N ARG A 31 -2.67 -8.19 -18.27
CA ARG A 31 -1.29 -8.69 -18.28
C ARG A 31 -0.58 -8.32 -19.58
N LEU A 32 -1.23 -8.50 -20.74
CA LEU A 32 -0.65 -8.13 -22.03
C LEU A 32 -0.45 -6.62 -22.20
N ARG A 33 -1.36 -5.77 -21.68
CA ARG A 33 -1.16 -4.31 -21.63
C ARG A 33 -0.06 -3.90 -20.65
N GLN A 34 0.19 -4.70 -19.63
CA GLN A 34 1.29 -4.48 -18.68
C GLN A 34 2.66 -4.86 -19.27
N PHE A 35 2.68 -5.70 -20.32
CA PHE A 35 3.89 -6.18 -21.01
C PHE A 35 4.10 -5.62 -22.42
N GLY A 36 3.15 -4.83 -22.96
CA GLY A 36 3.20 -4.29 -24.29
C GLY A 36 3.25 -2.76 -24.30
N GLU A 37 4.32 -2.23 -24.87
CA GLU A 37 4.43 -0.89 -25.43
C GLU A 37 4.42 0.29 -24.43
N VAL A 38 5.41 0.42 -23.60
CA VAL A 38 5.99 1.75 -23.30
C VAL A 38 7.45 1.52 -23.03
N GLU A 39 8.32 1.96 -23.93
CA GLU A 39 9.66 2.40 -23.54
C GLU A 39 9.40 3.60 -22.62
N PRO A 40 9.69 3.50 -21.30
CA PRO A 40 9.48 4.64 -20.43
C PRO A 40 10.47 5.72 -20.83
N ASP A 41 9.97 6.89 -21.18
CA ASP A 41 10.81 8.06 -21.36
C ASP A 41 11.75 8.20 -20.17
N GLY A 42 13.03 7.98 -20.38
CA GLY A 42 14.06 8.56 -19.55
C GLY A 42 14.79 7.67 -18.55
N PHE A 43 14.62 6.32 -18.53
CA PHE A 43 15.53 5.49 -17.75
C PHE A 43 16.63 4.90 -18.64
N ASP A 44 17.80 5.53 -18.59
CA ASP A 44 19.01 5.05 -19.26
C ASP A 44 19.85 4.23 -18.28
N LEU A 45 20.00 2.93 -18.56
CA LEU A 45 20.87 2.05 -17.78
C LEU A 45 22.35 2.47 -17.79
N GLU A 46 22.77 3.30 -18.74
CA GLU A 46 24.13 3.82 -18.78
C GLU A 46 24.33 4.99 -17.80
N ASN A 47 23.23 5.69 -17.44
CA ASN A 47 23.21 6.83 -16.53
C ASN A 47 22.38 6.53 -15.27
N VAL A 48 22.62 5.41 -14.63
CA VAL A 48 21.95 5.06 -13.36
C VAL A 48 22.36 6.06 -12.28
N PRO A 49 21.39 6.68 -11.58
CA PRO A 49 21.70 7.58 -10.49
C PRO A 49 22.38 6.83 -9.35
N SER A 50 23.43 7.41 -8.78
CA SER A 50 24.03 6.87 -7.55
C SER A 50 23.04 7.07 -6.39
N ALA A 51 22.64 5.99 -5.76
CA ALA A 51 21.71 6.00 -4.64
C ALA A 51 22.06 4.90 -3.63
N ASP A 52 21.78 5.17 -2.34
CA ASP A 52 22.04 4.22 -1.26
C ASP A 52 20.82 3.34 -0.99
N ILE A 53 19.62 3.90 -1.25
CA ILE A 53 18.33 3.26 -0.96
C ILE A 53 17.44 3.26 -2.19
N ALA A 54 16.88 2.09 -2.52
CA ALA A 54 15.75 1.95 -3.42
C ALA A 54 14.45 1.78 -2.62
N LEU A 55 13.56 2.75 -2.68
CA LEU A 55 12.21 2.61 -2.14
C LEU A 55 11.33 1.97 -3.21
N TYR A 56 11.10 0.67 -3.09
CA TYR A 56 10.45 -0.15 -4.12
C TYR A 56 8.94 -0.23 -3.91
N PHE A 57 8.18 0.07 -4.96
CA PHE A 57 6.72 -0.02 -4.96
C PHE A 57 6.19 -0.55 -6.30
N ALA A 58 5.56 -1.72 -6.26
CA ALA A 58 5.10 -2.42 -7.45
C ALA A 58 3.57 -2.49 -7.60
N ASP A 59 2.83 -1.89 -6.67
CA ASP A 59 1.38 -1.88 -6.68
C ASP A 59 0.78 -0.78 -7.59
N GLN A 60 -0.54 -0.84 -7.76
CA GLN A 60 -1.32 0.13 -8.54
C GLN A 60 -1.43 1.47 -7.81
N SER A 61 -1.75 2.52 -8.56
CA SER A 61 -1.96 3.89 -8.06
C SER A 61 -2.99 3.99 -6.92
N THR A 62 -4.02 3.17 -6.93
CA THR A 62 -5.03 3.08 -5.86
C THR A 62 -4.47 2.73 -4.47
N LYS A 63 -3.26 2.14 -4.43
CA LYS A 63 -2.55 1.81 -3.19
C LYS A 63 -1.40 2.77 -2.89
N LEU A 64 -1.25 3.83 -3.66
CA LEU A 64 -0.13 4.77 -3.55
C LEU A 64 -0.06 5.45 -2.17
N TYR A 65 -1.18 5.58 -1.45
CA TYR A 65 -1.22 6.09 -0.08
C TYR A 65 -0.29 5.31 0.88
N GLN A 66 0.02 4.05 0.59
CA GLN A 66 0.94 3.23 1.37
C GLN A 66 2.38 3.74 1.27
N LEU A 67 2.76 4.22 0.09
CA LEU A 67 4.08 4.78 -0.16
C LEU A 67 4.17 6.25 0.24
N THR A 68 3.16 7.06 -0.10
CA THR A 68 3.24 8.52 0.05
C THR A 68 3.44 8.98 1.50
N GLN A 69 3.01 8.21 2.48
CA GLN A 69 3.26 8.53 3.89
C GLN A 69 4.73 8.36 4.31
N TRP A 70 5.52 7.61 3.53
CA TRP A 70 6.94 7.40 3.78
C TRP A 70 7.84 8.40 3.05
N LEU A 71 7.37 8.99 1.95
CA LEU A 71 8.18 9.91 1.14
C LEU A 71 8.78 11.04 1.97
N PRO A 72 8.00 11.77 2.81
CA PRO A 72 8.57 12.85 3.61
C PRO A 72 9.65 12.40 4.60
N VAL A 73 9.58 11.14 5.08
CA VAL A 73 10.61 10.57 5.97
C VAL A 73 11.94 10.47 5.21
N PHE A 74 11.92 9.94 3.99
CA PHE A 74 13.14 9.83 3.18
C PHE A 74 13.61 11.18 2.61
N GLU A 75 12.70 12.07 2.26
CA GLU A 75 13.00 13.41 1.77
C GLU A 75 13.71 14.26 2.86
N ASN A 76 13.37 14.04 4.13
CA ASN A 76 13.98 14.76 5.26
C ASN A 76 15.40 14.26 5.61
N HIS A 77 15.84 13.14 5.02
CA HIS A 77 17.15 12.54 5.20
C HIS A 77 17.98 12.63 3.90
N ALA A 78 18.40 13.85 3.56
CA ALA A 78 19.19 14.11 2.34
C ALA A 78 20.57 13.45 2.34
N ASP A 79 21.08 13.02 3.49
CA ASP A 79 22.28 12.22 3.67
C ASP A 79 22.14 10.79 3.13
N LEU A 80 20.90 10.30 3.03
CA LEU A 80 20.56 9.00 2.44
C LEU A 80 20.02 9.22 1.02
N ARG A 81 20.86 9.05 0.02
CA ARG A 81 20.45 9.19 -1.38
C ARG A 81 19.41 8.14 -1.73
N THR A 82 18.15 8.54 -1.69
CA THR A 82 17.01 7.65 -1.92
C THR A 82 16.40 7.89 -3.28
N ILE A 83 16.12 6.82 -4.02
CA ILE A 83 15.30 6.86 -5.24
C ILE A 83 14.05 5.98 -5.05
N VAL A 84 13.02 6.29 -5.80
CA VAL A 84 11.79 5.49 -5.82
C VAL A 84 11.72 4.67 -7.09
N VAL A 85 11.55 3.36 -6.95
CA VAL A 85 11.44 2.43 -8.08
C VAL A 85 10.01 1.92 -8.16
N VAL A 86 9.30 2.24 -9.23
CA VAL A 86 7.92 1.80 -9.48
C VAL A 86 7.83 0.92 -10.72
N ARG A 87 6.83 0.01 -10.75
CA ARG A 87 6.64 -0.97 -11.82
C ARG A 87 5.46 -0.64 -12.74
N ASN A 88 4.65 0.34 -12.37
CA ASN A 88 3.41 0.69 -13.07
C ASN A 88 3.46 2.12 -13.57
N LEU A 89 3.10 2.35 -14.83
CA LEU A 89 3.13 3.66 -15.47
C LEU A 89 2.14 4.66 -14.82
N GLU A 90 0.94 4.21 -14.47
CA GLU A 90 -0.06 5.06 -13.82
C GLU A 90 0.46 5.53 -12.46
N THR A 91 1.02 4.61 -11.66
CA THR A 91 1.68 4.92 -10.39
C THR A 91 2.83 5.90 -10.56
N TYR A 92 3.67 5.71 -11.60
CA TYR A 92 4.76 6.64 -11.92
C TYR A 92 4.23 8.04 -12.22
N ASN A 93 3.23 8.16 -13.09
CA ASN A 93 2.68 9.46 -13.50
C ASN A 93 2.04 10.21 -12.33
N GLU A 94 1.38 9.50 -11.42
CA GLU A 94 0.80 10.09 -10.23
C GLU A 94 1.86 10.47 -9.19
N LEU A 95 2.89 9.64 -9.02
CA LEU A 95 3.89 9.80 -7.96
C LEU A 95 4.87 10.93 -8.23
N LYS A 96 5.32 11.10 -9.49
CA LYS A 96 6.36 12.07 -9.87
C LYS A 96 6.04 13.53 -9.50
N SER A 97 4.77 13.85 -9.27
CA SER A 97 4.34 15.19 -8.81
C SER A 97 4.17 15.28 -7.30
N LYS A 98 4.32 14.17 -6.56
CA LYS A 98 4.07 14.08 -5.12
C LYS A 98 5.34 13.98 -4.27
N THR A 99 6.51 13.92 -4.91
CA THR A 99 7.80 13.75 -4.21
C THR A 99 8.90 14.53 -4.90
N THR A 100 9.88 14.94 -4.12
CA THR A 100 11.16 15.51 -4.59
C THR A 100 12.19 14.43 -4.91
N LEU A 101 11.96 13.18 -4.46
CA LEU A 101 12.83 12.05 -4.77
C LEU A 101 12.75 11.70 -6.25
N GLN A 102 13.87 11.24 -6.80
CA GLN A 102 13.89 10.74 -8.17
C GLN A 102 13.04 9.48 -8.28
N VAL A 103 12.09 9.46 -9.21
CA VAL A 103 11.21 8.31 -9.47
C VAL A 103 11.62 7.64 -10.77
N LEU A 104 11.86 6.33 -10.73
CA LEU A 104 12.20 5.51 -11.89
C LEU A 104 11.05 4.54 -12.21
N LEU A 105 10.63 4.51 -13.46
CA LEU A 105 9.67 3.53 -13.96
C LEU A 105 10.42 2.32 -14.53
N VAL A 106 10.31 1.18 -13.89
CA VAL A 106 11.05 -0.05 -14.25
C VAL A 106 10.08 -1.22 -14.38
N PRO A 107 9.29 -1.36 -15.45
CA PRO A 107 8.23 -2.37 -15.56
C PRO A 107 8.76 -3.79 -15.78
N ARG A 108 9.94 -3.98 -16.39
CA ARG A 108 10.51 -5.30 -16.71
C ARG A 108 11.46 -5.79 -15.63
N TYR A 109 11.40 -7.08 -15.32
CA TYR A 109 12.25 -7.72 -14.31
C TYR A 109 13.75 -7.62 -14.64
N GLU A 110 14.11 -7.86 -15.90
CA GLU A 110 15.50 -7.85 -16.35
C GLU A 110 16.13 -6.45 -16.18
N ILE A 111 15.34 -5.41 -16.45
CA ILE A 111 15.78 -4.02 -16.24
C ILE A 111 15.90 -3.69 -14.75
N LEU A 112 15.01 -4.25 -13.92
CA LEU A 112 15.10 -4.08 -12.46
C LEU A 112 16.39 -4.68 -11.91
N MET A 113 16.75 -5.88 -12.34
CA MET A 113 18.00 -6.52 -11.91
C MET A 113 19.22 -5.75 -12.43
N ALA A 114 19.21 -5.31 -13.69
CA ALA A 114 20.28 -4.50 -14.25
C ALA A 114 20.43 -3.14 -13.55
N LEU A 115 19.33 -2.53 -13.13
CA LEU A 115 19.34 -1.32 -12.30
C LEU A 115 20.04 -1.59 -10.96
N TYR A 116 19.66 -2.66 -10.28
CA TYR A 116 20.19 -2.99 -8.97
C TYR A 116 21.69 -3.32 -9.02
N ASP A 117 22.12 -4.08 -10.00
CA ASP A 117 23.53 -4.39 -10.23
C ASP A 117 24.40 -3.13 -10.46
N ARG A 118 23.82 -2.10 -11.10
CA ARG A 118 24.59 -0.89 -11.47
C ARG A 118 24.51 0.23 -10.43
N ALA A 119 23.38 0.31 -9.71
CA ALA A 119 23.15 1.38 -8.75
C ALA A 119 23.86 1.18 -7.42
N ASP A 120 24.30 -0.05 -7.13
CA ASP A 120 24.99 -0.44 -5.89
C ASP A 120 24.20 -0.05 -4.63
N PHE A 121 22.91 -0.36 -4.61
CA PHE A 121 22.05 -0.08 -3.45
C PHE A 121 22.49 -0.86 -2.23
N HIS A 122 22.64 -0.17 -1.10
CA HIS A 122 22.84 -0.82 0.19
C HIS A 122 21.55 -1.44 0.73
N ALA A 123 20.41 -0.81 0.44
CA ALA A 123 19.11 -1.31 0.92
C ALA A 123 17.99 -1.12 -0.12
N VAL A 124 17.06 -2.07 -0.11
CA VAL A 124 15.78 -1.97 -0.79
C VAL A 124 14.67 -1.99 0.24
N VAL A 125 13.82 -0.97 0.24
CA VAL A 125 12.77 -0.75 1.24
C VAL A 125 11.40 -0.99 0.64
N TYR A 126 10.54 -1.70 1.39
CA TYR A 126 9.19 -2.11 0.97
C TYR A 126 8.15 -1.63 1.96
N VAL A 127 7.14 -0.92 1.47
CA VAL A 127 6.06 -0.38 2.30
C VAL A 127 4.85 -1.31 2.45
N ASN A 128 4.84 -2.43 1.72
CA ASN A 128 3.79 -3.43 1.76
C ASN A 128 4.30 -4.83 1.42
N ASN A 129 3.45 -5.85 1.59
CA ASN A 129 3.73 -7.25 1.28
C ASN A 129 3.12 -7.69 -0.07
N GLY A 130 3.33 -6.91 -1.14
CA GLY A 130 2.88 -7.29 -2.48
C GLY A 130 3.64 -8.50 -3.05
N TRP A 131 2.95 -9.38 -3.79
CA TRP A 131 3.57 -10.54 -4.46
C TRP A 131 4.72 -10.14 -5.39
N THR A 132 4.63 -9.00 -6.04
CA THR A 132 5.67 -8.46 -6.91
C THR A 132 6.96 -8.08 -6.18
N ASN A 133 6.94 -7.97 -4.86
CA ASN A 133 8.14 -7.75 -4.05
C ASN A 133 9.14 -8.92 -4.20
N PHE A 134 8.64 -10.15 -4.43
CA PHE A 134 9.52 -11.33 -4.62
C PHE A 134 10.42 -11.22 -5.84
N GLN A 135 10.05 -10.44 -6.84
CA GLN A 135 10.95 -10.14 -7.96
C GLN A 135 12.14 -9.28 -7.51
N SER A 136 11.90 -8.28 -6.69
CA SER A 136 12.93 -7.42 -6.13
C SER A 136 13.77 -8.15 -5.06
N LEU A 137 13.14 -8.97 -4.22
CA LEU A 137 13.81 -9.81 -3.21
C LEU A 137 14.75 -10.87 -3.81
N SER A 138 14.70 -11.12 -5.11
CA SER A 138 15.66 -12.02 -5.77
C SER A 138 17.07 -11.44 -5.91
N PHE A 139 17.23 -10.14 -5.71
CA PHE A 139 18.54 -9.48 -5.71
C PHE A 139 19.25 -9.74 -4.38
N GLN A 140 20.50 -10.22 -4.42
CA GLN A 140 21.21 -10.76 -3.26
C GLN A 140 22.20 -9.77 -2.62
N GLN A 141 22.48 -8.63 -3.27
CA GLN A 141 23.57 -7.74 -2.87
C GLN A 141 23.07 -6.48 -2.14
N ALA A 142 21.81 -6.46 -1.73
CA ALA A 142 21.24 -5.39 -0.91
C ALA A 142 20.52 -5.95 0.31
N VAL A 143 20.41 -5.15 1.37
CA VAL A 143 19.59 -5.47 2.53
C VAL A 143 18.13 -5.18 2.20
N HIS A 144 17.25 -6.16 2.35
CA HIS A 144 15.82 -6.02 2.11
C HIS A 144 15.07 -5.69 3.39
N ILE A 145 14.44 -4.51 3.44
CA ILE A 145 13.79 -3.97 4.63
C ILE A 145 12.30 -3.77 4.37
N HIS A 146 11.46 -4.45 5.13
CA HIS A 146 10.02 -4.19 5.13
C HIS A 146 9.67 -3.18 6.22
N VAL A 147 9.09 -2.03 5.85
CA VAL A 147 8.75 -0.95 6.79
C VAL A 147 7.25 -0.84 7.06
N ASN A 148 6.42 -1.54 6.29
CA ASN A 148 4.97 -1.48 6.33
C ASN A 148 4.41 -0.04 6.11
N HIS A 149 3.10 0.11 6.03
CA HIS A 149 2.43 1.39 5.86
C HIS A 149 1.52 1.75 7.05
N GLY A 150 1.61 1.00 8.11
CA GLY A 150 0.87 1.16 9.36
C GLY A 150 0.79 -0.15 10.09
N GLU A 151 0.43 -0.11 11.35
CA GLU A 151 0.23 -1.29 12.18
C GLU A 151 -1.16 -1.27 12.83
N SER A 152 -1.71 -2.46 13.02
CA SER A 152 -2.96 -2.71 13.72
C SER A 152 -2.98 -4.14 14.26
N ASP A 153 -4.01 -4.50 15.02
CA ASP A 153 -4.20 -5.86 15.52
C ASP A 153 -4.93 -6.79 14.52
N LYS A 154 -5.12 -6.33 13.28
CA LYS A 154 -5.69 -7.18 12.22
C LYS A 154 -4.80 -8.38 11.91
N ILE A 155 -5.41 -9.53 11.62
CA ILE A 155 -4.70 -10.78 11.29
C ILE A 155 -3.76 -10.57 10.09
N CYS A 156 -4.17 -9.79 9.09
CA CYS A 156 -3.36 -9.51 7.90
C CYS A 156 -2.07 -8.72 8.18
N MET A 157 -1.90 -8.15 9.37
CA MET A 157 -0.68 -7.44 9.76
C MET A 157 0.51 -8.37 10.04
N VAL A 158 0.24 -9.65 10.25
CA VAL A 158 1.27 -10.65 10.50
C VAL A 158 1.24 -11.68 9.37
N SER A 159 2.23 -11.63 8.51
CA SER A 159 2.33 -12.50 7.34
C SER A 159 3.60 -13.33 7.36
N ASN A 160 3.52 -14.57 6.92
CA ASN A 160 4.70 -15.43 6.72
C ASN A 160 5.70 -14.84 5.69
N GLN A 161 5.26 -13.88 4.87
CA GLN A 161 6.13 -13.12 3.98
C GLN A 161 7.20 -12.29 4.73
N ALA A 162 6.99 -11.99 6.02
CA ALA A 162 7.99 -11.35 6.87
C ALA A 162 9.33 -12.10 6.87
N LYS A 163 9.31 -13.41 6.66
CA LYS A 163 10.52 -14.26 6.57
C LYS A 163 11.38 -13.98 5.33
N ALA A 164 10.85 -13.30 4.34
CA ALA A 164 11.57 -13.00 3.10
C ALA A 164 12.44 -11.73 3.18
N TYR A 165 12.31 -10.97 4.26
CA TYR A 165 13.05 -9.72 4.45
C TYR A 165 14.17 -9.91 5.48
N ASP A 166 15.30 -9.25 5.26
CA ASP A 166 16.42 -9.24 6.22
C ASP A 166 16.06 -8.49 7.49
N LYS A 167 15.27 -7.41 7.35
CA LYS A 167 14.72 -6.66 8.49
C LYS A 167 13.26 -6.30 8.24
N VAL A 168 12.50 -6.31 9.33
CA VAL A 168 11.11 -5.85 9.37
C VAL A 168 11.01 -4.79 10.45
N PHE A 169 10.73 -3.55 10.04
CA PHE A 169 10.55 -2.45 10.97
C PHE A 169 9.15 -2.48 11.55
N VAL A 170 9.08 -2.40 12.86
CA VAL A 170 7.84 -2.48 13.64
C VAL A 170 7.73 -1.32 14.61
N ALA A 171 6.50 -0.90 14.92
CA ALA A 171 6.27 0.25 15.78
C ALA A 171 6.69 -0.02 17.23
N GLY A 172 6.53 -1.24 17.74
CA GLY A 172 6.83 -1.51 19.14
C GLY A 172 6.72 -2.97 19.55
N GLN A 173 6.74 -3.20 20.87
CA GLN A 173 6.74 -4.54 21.43
C GLN A 173 5.50 -5.36 21.06
N ALA A 174 4.32 -4.74 21.03
CA ALA A 174 3.08 -5.42 20.65
C ALA A 174 3.14 -6.06 19.24
N ALA A 175 3.83 -5.42 18.30
CA ALA A 175 4.06 -6.00 16.97
C ALA A 175 5.00 -7.22 17.03
N ILE A 176 6.06 -7.16 17.84
CA ILE A 176 6.96 -8.30 18.06
C ILE A 176 6.17 -9.47 18.65
N ASP A 177 5.37 -9.22 19.67
CA ASP A 177 4.58 -10.25 20.34
C ASP A 177 3.58 -10.92 19.38
N ARG A 178 2.94 -10.13 18.50
CA ARG A 178 2.06 -10.66 17.44
C ARG A 178 2.81 -11.58 16.47
N HIS A 179 4.01 -11.18 16.03
CA HIS A 179 4.82 -12.01 15.13
C HIS A 179 5.25 -13.31 15.83
N ALA A 180 5.69 -13.22 17.08
CA ALA A 180 6.08 -14.39 17.87
C ALA A 180 4.93 -15.39 18.05
N ALA A 181 3.71 -14.88 18.26
CA ALA A 181 2.53 -15.71 18.45
C ALA A 181 2.01 -16.36 17.16
N ALA A 182 2.17 -15.69 16.01
CA ALA A 182 1.47 -16.07 14.78
C ALA A 182 2.40 -16.76 13.74
N ILE A 183 3.71 -16.50 13.75
CA ILE A 183 4.62 -17.04 12.73
C ILE A 183 5.52 -18.10 13.33
N ALA A 184 5.25 -19.35 13.01
CA ALA A 184 6.09 -20.47 13.41
C ALA A 184 7.52 -20.34 12.81
N TRP A 185 8.54 -20.65 13.63
CA TRP A 185 9.96 -20.66 13.20
C TRP A 185 10.46 -19.33 12.62
N PHE A 186 9.95 -18.21 13.13
CA PHE A 186 10.40 -16.88 12.74
C PHE A 186 11.49 -16.39 13.71
N ASP A 187 12.61 -15.96 13.16
CA ASP A 187 13.68 -15.35 13.96
C ASP A 187 13.30 -13.90 14.29
N LEU A 188 12.97 -13.64 15.53
CA LEU A 188 12.55 -12.32 16.01
C LEU A 188 13.68 -11.28 15.93
N SER A 189 14.93 -11.66 15.72
CA SER A 189 16.06 -10.72 15.52
C SER A 189 15.95 -9.93 14.21
N HIS A 190 15.09 -10.38 13.28
CA HIS A 190 14.74 -9.63 12.08
C HIS A 190 13.84 -8.43 12.37
N LEU A 191 13.12 -8.42 13.51
CA LEU A 191 12.23 -7.31 13.89
C LEU A 191 13.02 -6.19 14.56
N VAL A 192 12.88 -4.97 14.02
CA VAL A 192 13.54 -3.78 14.53
C VAL A 192 12.48 -2.78 14.97
N ARG A 193 12.49 -2.41 16.25
CA ARG A 193 11.57 -1.38 16.79
C ARG A 193 12.02 0.00 16.34
N VAL A 194 11.22 0.69 15.56
CA VAL A 194 11.51 2.02 15.03
C VAL A 194 10.47 3.07 15.42
N GLY A 195 9.39 2.67 16.10
CA GLY A 195 8.27 3.58 16.36
C GLY A 195 7.50 3.91 15.09
N ARG A 196 7.11 5.18 14.98
CA ARG A 196 6.42 5.73 13.80
C ARG A 196 7.20 6.96 13.29
N PRO A 197 8.17 6.78 12.38
CA PRO A 197 9.03 7.87 11.90
C PRO A 197 8.26 9.07 11.31
N GLN A 198 7.05 8.84 10.77
CA GLN A 198 6.19 9.91 10.28
C GLN A 198 5.78 10.93 11.38
N LEU A 199 5.84 10.55 12.67
CA LEU A 199 5.52 11.43 13.79
C LEU A 199 6.69 12.35 14.18
N ASP A 200 7.90 12.04 13.71
CA ASP A 200 9.09 12.88 13.93
C ASP A 200 9.12 14.07 12.95
N LEU A 201 8.27 14.04 11.94
CA LEU A 201 8.15 15.11 10.96
C LEU A 201 7.33 16.27 11.53
N THR A 202 7.79 17.49 11.29
CA THR A 202 6.99 18.68 11.58
C THR A 202 5.88 18.83 10.54
N VAL A 203 4.67 18.48 10.94
CA VAL A 203 3.47 18.60 10.08
C VAL A 203 2.61 19.74 10.61
N ALA A 204 2.21 20.65 9.73
CA ALA A 204 1.27 21.71 10.09
C ALA A 204 -0.07 21.07 10.53
N ASN A 205 -0.63 21.61 11.63
CA ASN A 205 -1.96 21.18 12.05
C ASN A 205 -2.99 21.60 11.00
N PRO A 206 -3.72 20.68 10.36
CA PRO A 206 -4.70 21.01 9.34
C PRO A 206 -6.00 21.57 9.93
N LEU A 207 -6.16 21.53 11.24
CA LEU A 207 -7.36 21.98 11.92
C LEU A 207 -7.19 23.40 12.42
N GLU A 208 -8.22 24.22 12.23
CA GLU A 208 -8.27 25.56 12.83
C GLU A 208 -8.19 25.47 14.37
N PRO A 209 -7.46 26.39 15.02
CA PRO A 209 -7.39 26.47 16.47
C PRO A 209 -8.80 26.63 17.09
N THR A 210 -9.00 26.04 18.26
CA THR A 210 -10.26 26.13 19.00
C THR A 210 -10.01 25.86 20.48
N ASP A 211 -10.84 26.44 21.35
CA ASP A 211 -10.86 26.14 22.78
C ASP A 211 -11.67 24.88 23.11
N LEU A 212 -12.35 24.29 22.11
CA LEU A 212 -13.11 23.07 22.27
C LEU A 212 -12.18 21.85 22.39
N THR A 213 -12.59 20.86 23.17
CA THR A 213 -11.94 19.54 23.16
C THR A 213 -12.21 18.86 21.83
N THR A 214 -11.15 18.56 21.09
CA THR A 214 -11.30 17.87 19.79
C THR A 214 -11.27 16.36 20.01
N ILE A 215 -12.37 15.70 19.63
CA ILE A 215 -12.47 14.23 19.57
C ILE A 215 -12.36 13.82 18.10
N THR A 216 -11.39 12.94 17.81
CA THR A 216 -11.23 12.39 16.44
C THR A 216 -11.81 10.98 16.41
N TYR A 217 -12.83 10.77 15.58
CA TYR A 217 -13.34 9.45 15.24
C TYR A 217 -12.75 9.02 13.90
N ALA A 218 -11.81 8.07 13.95
CA ALA A 218 -11.04 7.60 12.78
C ALA A 218 -11.17 6.08 12.63
N PRO A 219 -12.36 5.56 12.29
CA PRO A 219 -12.60 4.13 12.16
C PRO A 219 -11.82 3.56 10.96
N THR A 220 -11.54 2.25 11.02
CA THR A 220 -11.04 1.51 9.87
C THR A 220 -12.17 1.24 8.87
N TRP A 221 -11.84 0.68 7.70
CA TRP A 221 -12.81 0.26 6.69
C TRP A 221 -13.25 -1.20 6.90
N GLU A 222 -14.27 -1.64 6.16
CA GLU A 222 -14.96 -2.93 6.32
C GLU A 222 -14.09 -4.15 6.00
N GLY A 223 -12.92 -3.94 5.38
CA GLY A 223 -12.09 -5.05 4.93
C GLY A 223 -12.48 -5.53 3.52
N GLU A 224 -11.85 -6.62 3.07
CA GLU A 224 -12.17 -7.27 1.79
C GLU A 224 -13.18 -8.41 1.95
N ASP A 225 -13.39 -8.87 3.19
CA ASP A 225 -14.30 -9.93 3.58
C ASP A 225 -14.69 -9.79 5.06
N ASP A 226 -15.69 -10.57 5.51
CA ASP A 226 -16.22 -10.52 6.87
C ASP A 226 -15.15 -10.85 7.93
N ALA A 227 -14.19 -11.71 7.62
CA ALA A 227 -13.12 -12.09 8.57
C ALA A 227 -12.13 -10.94 8.82
N ASN A 228 -12.05 -9.99 7.90
CA ASN A 228 -11.23 -8.79 7.97
C ASN A 228 -12.02 -7.51 8.26
N ASN A 229 -13.31 -7.63 8.59
CA ASN A 229 -14.15 -6.51 8.98
C ASN A 229 -13.94 -6.17 10.46
N TYR A 230 -13.23 -5.08 10.71
CA TYR A 230 -12.96 -4.53 12.04
C TYR A 230 -13.51 -3.10 12.19
N THR A 231 -14.39 -2.67 11.29
CA THR A 231 -14.95 -1.32 11.36
C THR A 231 -15.96 -1.18 12.51
N SER A 232 -16.02 0.01 13.08
CA SER A 232 -17.07 0.40 14.02
C SER A 232 -18.14 1.26 13.36
N VAL A 233 -18.01 1.55 12.05
CA VAL A 233 -18.90 2.51 11.37
C VAL A 233 -20.33 2.02 11.34
N ASP A 234 -20.54 0.77 10.91
CA ASP A 234 -21.88 0.23 10.68
C ASP A 234 -22.67 0.01 11.99
N LEU A 235 -21.96 -0.51 13.01
CA LEU A 235 -22.60 -0.91 14.26
C LEU A 235 -22.75 0.25 15.26
N TYR A 236 -21.74 1.11 15.33
CA TYR A 236 -21.63 2.11 16.40
C TYR A 236 -21.42 3.53 15.89
N GLY A 237 -21.11 3.73 14.60
CA GLY A 237 -20.77 5.03 14.05
C GLY A 237 -21.80 6.11 14.32
N PRO A 238 -23.09 5.91 13.98
CA PRO A 238 -24.13 6.89 14.24
C PRO A 238 -24.28 7.24 15.73
N GLN A 239 -24.22 6.23 16.61
CA GLN A 239 -24.32 6.44 18.05
C GLN A 239 -23.12 7.21 18.59
N ILE A 240 -21.89 6.85 18.21
CA ILE A 240 -20.67 7.57 18.61
C ILE A 240 -20.75 9.04 18.20
N VAL A 241 -21.16 9.30 16.96
CA VAL A 241 -21.30 10.67 16.45
C VAL A 241 -22.34 11.46 17.24
N SER A 242 -23.52 10.88 17.49
CA SER A 242 -24.58 11.52 18.26
C SER A 242 -24.13 11.87 19.68
N GLU A 243 -23.57 10.93 20.41
CA GLU A 243 -23.09 11.12 21.80
C GLU A 243 -21.99 12.19 21.88
N VAL A 244 -21.07 12.22 20.91
CA VAL A 244 -20.02 13.24 20.88
C VAL A 244 -20.59 14.62 20.58
N LEU A 245 -21.55 14.73 19.65
CA LEU A 245 -22.17 16.01 19.30
C LEU A 245 -23.09 16.57 20.40
N GLU A 246 -23.64 15.72 21.26
CA GLU A 246 -24.43 16.11 22.43
C GLU A 246 -23.54 16.52 23.62
N THR A 247 -22.23 16.21 23.58
CA THR A 247 -21.30 16.55 24.65
C THR A 247 -20.92 18.03 24.56
N PRO A 248 -21.09 18.84 25.64
CA PRO A 248 -20.73 20.25 25.64
C PRO A 248 -19.22 20.49 25.43
N ASN A 249 -18.88 21.60 24.78
CA ASN A 249 -17.51 22.05 24.56
C ASN A 249 -16.61 21.05 23.79
N VAL A 250 -17.20 20.29 22.89
CA VAL A 250 -16.50 19.31 22.03
C VAL A 250 -16.62 19.67 20.56
N ARG A 251 -15.53 19.45 19.84
CA ARG A 251 -15.49 19.43 18.38
C ARG A 251 -15.24 18.00 17.90
N LEU A 252 -16.12 17.45 17.07
CA LEU A 252 -15.92 16.16 16.40
C LEU A 252 -15.17 16.34 15.09
N VAL A 253 -14.14 15.54 14.90
CA VAL A 253 -13.46 15.34 13.61
C VAL A 253 -13.68 13.91 13.16
N TYR A 254 -14.46 13.71 12.12
CA TYR A 254 -14.62 12.40 11.49
C TYR A 254 -13.59 12.23 10.37
N LYS A 255 -12.71 11.23 10.51
CA LYS A 255 -11.69 10.90 9.52
C LYS A 255 -11.90 9.47 9.03
N PRO A 256 -12.69 9.25 7.97
CA PRO A 256 -12.89 7.93 7.40
C PRO A 256 -11.59 7.36 6.85
N HIS A 257 -11.53 6.03 6.77
CA HIS A 257 -10.48 5.37 6.00
C HIS A 257 -10.65 5.70 4.51
N PRO A 258 -9.56 5.85 3.70
CA PRO A 258 -9.66 6.20 2.28
C PRO A 258 -10.48 5.24 1.40
N ARG A 259 -10.78 4.04 1.90
CA ARG A 259 -11.61 3.04 1.22
C ARG A 259 -13.08 3.02 1.67
N VAL A 260 -13.46 3.80 2.66
CA VAL A 260 -14.87 4.01 3.02
C VAL A 260 -15.45 4.97 1.99
N ILE A 261 -16.48 4.53 1.27
CA ILE A 261 -17.15 5.28 0.21
C ILE A 261 -18.44 5.88 0.75
#